data_0d506ba9b0da93bdf7ab97c968c07a4e
#
_entry.id   0d506ba9b0da93bdf7ab97c968c07a4e
#
_cell.length_a   1.000
_cell.length_b   1.000
_cell.length_c   1.000
_cell.angle_alpha   90.00
_cell.angle_beta   90.00
_cell.angle_gamma   90.00
#
_symmetry.space_group_name_H-M   'P 1'
#
loop_
_entity.id
_entity.type
_entity.pdbx_description
1 polymer ?
#
loop_
_entity_poly.entity_id
_entity_poly.type
_entity_poly.pdbx_seq_one_letter_code
_entity_poly.pdbx_strand_id
1 'polypeptide(L)'
;MNTNAKITVQPDGALSVPDQPVIPFIEGDGIGPDIWRATRLVIDRAVAACFGGRRQIAWLEVLAGEKGFQQTGEWLPEETLDTIRAHVVAIKGPMTT
;
A
#
# COMPACT_ATOMS: atom_id res chain seq x y z
N MET A 1 -15.16 11.25 10.86
CA MET A 1 -15.52 9.83 10.66
C MET A 1 -14.52 9.22 9.69
N ASN A 2 -14.00 8.06 10.04
CA ASN A 2 -13.05 7.36 9.15
C ASN A 2 -13.85 6.63 8.05
N THR A 3 -13.62 7.04 6.78
CA THR A 3 -14.28 6.43 5.63
C THR A 3 -13.34 5.52 4.84
N ASN A 4 -12.14 5.24 5.38
CA ASN A 4 -11.19 4.32 4.74
C ASN A 4 -11.76 2.90 4.73
N ALA A 5 -11.64 2.22 3.62
CA ALA A 5 -12.16 0.87 3.47
C ALA A 5 -11.28 0.07 2.51
N LYS A 6 -11.34 -1.26 2.63
CA LYS A 6 -10.58 -2.16 1.77
C LYS A 6 -11.20 -2.25 0.39
N ILE A 7 -10.34 -2.43 -0.61
CA ILE A 7 -10.77 -2.92 -1.92
C ILE A 7 -11.24 -4.36 -1.73
N THR A 8 -12.34 -4.73 -2.36
CA THR A 8 -12.88 -6.09 -2.27
C THR A 8 -13.12 -6.67 -3.66
N VAL A 9 -13.14 -8.00 -3.72
CA VAL A 9 -13.46 -8.72 -4.96
C VAL A 9 -14.89 -9.24 -4.84
N GLN A 10 -15.73 -8.87 -5.81
CA GLN A 10 -17.11 -9.30 -5.84
C GLN A 10 -17.24 -10.74 -6.38
N PRO A 11 -18.39 -11.40 -6.18
CA PRO A 11 -18.57 -12.78 -6.66
C PRO A 11 -18.35 -12.96 -8.17
N ASP A 12 -18.59 -11.93 -8.98
CA ASP A 12 -18.36 -11.97 -10.42
C ASP A 12 -16.92 -11.67 -10.83
N GLY A 13 -16.02 -11.47 -9.84
CA GLY A 13 -14.62 -11.15 -10.09
C GLY A 13 -14.33 -9.66 -10.25
N ALA A 14 -15.34 -8.80 -10.29
CA ALA A 14 -15.12 -7.36 -10.38
C ALA A 14 -14.60 -6.80 -9.05
N LEU A 15 -13.81 -5.75 -9.13
CA LEU A 15 -13.32 -5.07 -7.92
C LEU A 15 -14.32 -4.02 -7.46
N SER A 16 -14.51 -3.94 -6.15
CA SER A 16 -15.22 -2.84 -5.51
C SER A 16 -14.19 -1.93 -4.87
N VAL A 17 -14.07 -0.70 -5.38
CA VAL A 17 -13.07 0.25 -4.93
C VAL A 17 -13.77 1.41 -4.23
N PRO A 18 -13.60 1.54 -2.90
CA PRO A 18 -14.21 2.65 -2.16
C PRO A 18 -13.55 3.99 -2.50
N ASP A 19 -14.16 5.08 -2.07
CA ASP A 19 -13.60 6.42 -2.34
C ASP A 19 -12.28 6.66 -1.61
N GLN A 20 -12.07 6.00 -0.48
CA GLN A 20 -10.81 6.07 0.26
C GLN A 20 -10.25 4.67 0.46
N PRO A 21 -9.73 4.04 -0.60
CA PRO A 21 -9.23 2.67 -0.51
C PRO A 21 -7.96 2.60 0.32
N VAL A 22 -7.86 1.57 1.16
CA VAL A 22 -6.64 1.27 1.91
C VAL A 22 -5.74 0.45 1.00
N ILE A 23 -4.55 0.97 0.70
CA ILE A 23 -3.57 0.28 -0.14
C ILE A 23 -2.29 0.06 0.67
N PRO A 24 -1.93 -1.20 0.96
CA PRO A 24 -0.66 -1.49 1.63
C PRO A 24 0.53 -1.16 0.73
N PHE A 25 1.62 -0.72 1.35
CA PHE A 25 2.86 -0.52 0.62
C PHE A 25 4.05 -1.03 1.41
N ILE A 26 5.05 -1.52 0.67
CA ILE A 26 6.37 -1.85 1.20
C ILE A 26 7.31 -0.80 0.65
N GLU A 27 7.90 -0.01 1.55
CA GLU A 27 8.79 1.09 1.17
C GLU A 27 10.03 0.58 0.44
N GLY A 28 10.53 -0.58 0.87
CA GLY A 28 11.71 -1.17 0.29
C GLY A 28 12.99 -0.75 1.01
N ASP A 29 14.12 -1.27 0.51
CA ASP A 29 15.42 -1.08 1.11
C ASP A 29 16.28 -0.15 0.23
N GLY A 30 17.40 0.30 0.75
CA GLY A 30 18.32 1.15 0.02
C GLY A 30 17.68 2.45 -0.45
N ILE A 31 17.54 2.60 -1.78
CA ILE A 31 16.90 3.77 -2.38
C ILE A 31 15.37 3.72 -2.33
N GLY A 32 14.80 2.63 -1.82
CA GLY A 32 13.35 2.43 -1.76
C GLY A 32 12.59 3.57 -1.09
N PRO A 33 12.98 4.03 0.11
CA PRO A 33 12.30 5.12 0.78
C PRO A 33 12.26 6.42 -0.03
N ASP A 34 13.32 6.75 -0.74
CA ASP A 34 13.37 7.95 -1.58
C ASP A 34 12.46 7.81 -2.80
N ILE A 35 12.49 6.64 -3.45
CA ILE A 35 11.61 6.34 -4.58
C ILE A 35 10.16 6.36 -4.12
N TRP A 36 9.86 5.76 -2.97
CA TRP A 36 8.51 5.72 -2.46
C TRP A 36 7.97 7.13 -2.17
N ARG A 37 8.79 7.98 -1.56
CA ARG A 37 8.37 9.36 -1.26
C ARG A 37 7.96 10.11 -2.53
N ALA A 38 8.74 9.98 -3.60
CA ALA A 38 8.43 10.60 -4.87
C ALA A 38 7.20 9.97 -5.52
N THR A 39 7.09 8.65 -5.50
CA THR A 39 5.96 7.90 -6.06
C THR A 39 4.66 8.30 -5.37
N ARG A 40 4.65 8.32 -4.05
CA ARG A 40 3.48 8.68 -3.27
C ARG A 40 2.99 10.09 -3.61
N LEU A 41 3.92 11.03 -3.71
CA LEU A 41 3.59 12.40 -4.05
C LEU A 41 2.91 12.48 -5.42
N VAL A 42 3.45 11.80 -6.41
CA VAL A 42 2.88 11.80 -7.77
C VAL A 42 1.49 11.16 -7.78
N ILE A 43 1.35 10.01 -7.14
CA ILE A 43 0.06 9.30 -7.12
C ILE A 43 -0.99 10.14 -6.39
N ASP A 44 -0.66 10.67 -5.22
CA ASP A 44 -1.62 11.45 -4.44
C ASP A 44 -2.08 12.69 -5.20
N ARG A 45 -1.17 13.37 -5.88
CA ARG A 45 -1.53 14.53 -6.69
C ARG A 45 -2.35 14.16 -7.92
N ALA A 46 -2.04 13.04 -8.56
CA ALA A 46 -2.83 12.56 -9.69
C ALA A 46 -4.26 12.23 -9.27
N VAL A 47 -4.43 11.56 -8.14
CA VAL A 47 -5.75 11.23 -7.62
C VAL A 47 -6.52 12.51 -7.27
N ALA A 48 -5.87 13.47 -6.63
CA ALA A 48 -6.52 14.74 -6.29
C ALA A 48 -6.95 15.50 -7.55
N ALA A 49 -6.11 15.51 -8.58
CA ALA A 49 -6.43 16.19 -9.83
C ALA A 49 -7.58 15.52 -10.58
N CYS A 50 -7.60 14.19 -10.61
CA CYS A 50 -8.61 13.43 -11.35
C CYS A 50 -9.98 13.46 -10.67
N PHE A 51 -10.02 13.49 -9.34
CA PHE A 51 -11.26 13.31 -8.60
C PHE A 51 -11.67 14.54 -7.78
N GLY A 52 -10.91 15.63 -7.86
CA GLY A 52 -11.28 16.88 -7.17
C GLY A 52 -11.41 16.77 -5.67
N GLY A 53 -10.63 15.89 -5.05
CA GLY A 53 -10.67 15.64 -3.61
C GLY A 53 -11.76 14.66 -3.16
N ARG A 54 -12.58 14.16 -4.07
CA ARG A 54 -13.62 13.19 -3.72
C ARG A 54 -13.09 11.80 -3.44
N ARG A 55 -11.88 11.50 -3.89
CA ARG A 55 -11.20 10.23 -3.64
C ARG A 55 -9.80 10.50 -3.15
N GLN A 56 -9.33 9.63 -2.27
CA GLN A 56 -8.00 9.72 -1.69
C GLN A 56 -7.56 8.33 -1.25
N ILE A 57 -6.31 7.98 -1.55
CA ILE A 57 -5.77 6.69 -1.10
C ILE A 57 -5.34 6.80 0.35
N ALA A 58 -5.72 5.81 1.15
CA ALA A 58 -5.26 5.64 2.52
C ALA A 58 -4.11 4.64 2.51
N TRP A 59 -2.87 5.13 2.61
CA TRP A 59 -1.69 4.29 2.56
C TRP A 59 -1.47 3.56 3.89
N LEU A 60 -1.13 2.27 3.81
CA LEU A 60 -0.85 1.44 4.97
C LEU A 60 0.52 0.79 4.82
N GLU A 61 1.48 1.21 5.65
CA GLU A 61 2.81 0.62 5.59
C GLU A 61 2.82 -0.81 6.13
N VAL A 62 3.42 -1.73 5.37
CA VAL A 62 3.72 -3.09 5.84
C VAL A 62 5.20 -3.33 5.66
N LEU A 63 5.76 -4.23 6.47
CA LEU A 63 7.21 -4.42 6.58
C LEU A 63 7.67 -5.64 5.83
N ALA A 64 8.81 -5.51 5.14
CA ALA A 64 9.50 -6.62 4.49
C ALA A 64 10.93 -6.20 4.21
N GLY A 65 11.79 -7.16 3.85
CA GLY A 65 13.18 -6.93 3.55
C GLY A 65 13.98 -6.58 4.79
N GLU A 66 15.03 -5.78 4.62
CA GLU A 66 15.92 -5.42 5.72
C GLU A 66 15.19 -4.64 6.82
N LYS A 67 14.34 -3.69 6.44
CA LYS A 67 13.56 -2.93 7.41
C LYS A 67 12.65 -3.85 8.23
N GLY A 68 12.02 -4.82 7.57
CA GLY A 68 11.19 -5.80 8.26
C GLY A 68 12.00 -6.65 9.23
N PHE A 69 13.18 -7.10 8.80
CA PHE A 69 14.07 -7.90 9.65
C PHE A 69 14.54 -7.11 10.86
N GLN A 70 14.92 -5.85 10.69
CA GLN A 70 15.39 -5.03 11.79
C GLN A 70 14.31 -4.76 12.83
N GLN A 71 13.06 -4.63 12.41
CA GLN A 71 11.97 -4.30 13.33
C GLN A 71 11.26 -5.51 13.91
N THR A 72 11.22 -6.63 13.19
CA THR A 72 10.43 -7.82 13.60
C THR A 72 11.26 -9.08 13.75
N GLY A 73 12.49 -9.12 13.23
CA GLY A 73 13.30 -10.33 13.19
C GLY A 73 13.00 -11.23 12.01
N GLU A 74 12.08 -10.84 11.13
CA GLU A 74 11.71 -11.63 9.95
C GLU A 74 11.83 -10.79 8.67
N TRP A 75 12.39 -11.40 7.63
CA TRP A 75 12.54 -10.75 6.32
C TRP A 75 11.19 -10.54 5.62
N LEU A 76 10.23 -11.42 5.88
CA LEU A 76 8.89 -11.32 5.34
C LEU A 76 7.90 -11.79 6.40
N PRO A 77 7.47 -10.86 7.29
CA PRO A 77 6.53 -11.23 8.36
C PRO A 77 5.23 -11.79 7.80
N GLU A 78 4.69 -12.82 8.48
CA GLU A 78 3.41 -13.41 8.09
C GLU A 78 2.28 -12.39 8.08
N GLU A 79 2.31 -11.45 9.03
CA GLU A 79 1.35 -10.37 9.10
C GLU A 79 1.33 -9.54 7.81
N THR A 80 2.50 -9.31 7.19
CA THR A 80 2.60 -8.58 5.93
C THR A 80 1.88 -9.32 4.81
N LEU A 81 2.09 -10.64 4.71
CA LEU A 81 1.40 -11.46 3.72
C LEU A 81 -0.10 -11.45 3.92
N ASP A 82 -0.55 -11.60 5.15
CA ASP A 82 -1.98 -11.59 5.48
C ASP A 82 -2.61 -10.25 5.14
N THR A 83 -1.93 -9.16 5.43
CA THR A 83 -2.42 -7.81 5.13
C THR A 83 -2.55 -7.60 3.62
N ILE A 84 -1.55 -8.00 2.85
CA ILE A 84 -1.59 -7.86 1.40
C ILE A 84 -2.75 -8.67 0.81
N ARG A 85 -2.92 -9.92 1.26
CA ARG A 85 -4.03 -10.76 0.79
C ARG A 85 -5.38 -10.12 1.09
N ALA A 86 -5.54 -9.58 2.29
CA ALA A 86 -6.80 -8.99 2.72
C ALA A 86 -7.15 -7.71 1.96
N HIS A 87 -6.15 -7.01 1.40
CA HIS A 87 -6.35 -5.72 0.75
C HIS A 87 -6.34 -5.80 -0.78
N VAL A 88 -6.11 -6.99 -1.35
CA VAL A 88 -6.18 -7.29 -2.78
C VAL A 88 -5.01 -6.72 -3.58
N VAL A 89 -4.69 -5.43 -3.43
CA VAL A 89 -3.59 -4.79 -4.15
C VAL A 89 -2.59 -4.19 -3.17
N ALA A 90 -1.35 -4.09 -3.62
CA ALA A 90 -0.28 -3.50 -2.83
C ALA A 90 0.77 -2.91 -3.76
N ILE A 91 1.57 -1.98 -3.25
CA ILE A 91 2.73 -1.43 -3.96
C ILE A 91 3.98 -1.82 -3.20
N LYS A 92 5.00 -2.26 -3.93
CA LYS A 92 6.25 -2.74 -3.35
C LYS A 92 7.44 -2.01 -3.97
N GLY A 93 8.33 -1.51 -3.12
CA GLY A 93 9.62 -0.98 -3.53
C GLY A 93 10.69 -2.06 -3.69
N PRO A 94 11.93 -1.68 -4.03
CA PRO A 94 13.04 -2.62 -4.16
C PRO A 94 13.41 -3.21 -2.80
N MET A 95 13.82 -4.47 -2.77
CA MET A 95 14.21 -5.14 -1.53
C MET A 95 15.57 -5.79 -1.66
N THR A 96 16.28 -5.81 -0.53
CA THR A 96 17.53 -6.56 -0.40
C THR A 96 17.22 -8.05 -0.34
N THR A 97 17.93 -8.82 -1.12
CA THR A 97 17.78 -10.28 -1.15
C THR A 97 19.01 -10.99 -0.63
#